data_3540c8a1b760bc126ae1ef545afa3df1
#
_entry.id   3540c8a1b760bc126ae1ef545afa3df1
#
_cell.length_a   1.000
_cell.length_b   1.000
_cell.length_c   1.000
_cell.angle_alpha   90.00
_cell.angle_beta   90.00
_cell.angle_gamma   90.00
#
_symmetry.space_group_name_H-M   'P 1'
#
loop_
_entity.id
_entity.type
_entity.pdbx_description
1 polymer ?
#
loop_
_entity_poly.entity_id
_entity_poly.type
_entity_poly.pdbx_seq_one_letter_code
_entity_poly.pdbx_strand_id
1 'polypeptide(L)'
;MHNITELPPWERLLKKMTWAQLGDIRGKRILDFGSGQGITANHYAQHNDVVAIEPSKEMLQNRWADYPYMQITGSLSPLIGVEDHSFDMIICHNVLEYVDNKEQIVRELCRVLRSGGMMSIIKHNRAGRVMQMAVLLDDMEKAHKLLDGENSTASKFGAIRYYGMKSCYGGRRSFA
;
A
#
# COMPACT_ATOMS: atom_id res chain seq x y z
N MET A 1 -13.56 19.12 -5.56
CA MET A 1 -12.18 18.83 -5.14
C MET A 1 -12.24 18.13 -3.79
N HIS A 2 -11.77 16.88 -3.72
CA HIS A 2 -11.79 16.10 -2.47
C HIS A 2 -10.83 16.70 -1.45
N ASN A 3 -11.22 16.63 -0.18
CA ASN A 3 -10.40 17.12 0.91
C ASN A 3 -10.07 15.99 1.88
N ILE A 4 -8.82 15.88 2.30
CA ILE A 4 -8.39 14.88 3.27
C ILE A 4 -9.17 14.96 4.60
N THR A 5 -9.81 16.09 4.90
CA THR A 5 -10.69 16.27 6.09
C THR A 5 -11.99 15.47 6.01
N GLU A 6 -12.37 14.99 4.81
CA GLU A 6 -13.54 14.12 4.60
C GLU A 6 -13.27 12.68 5.07
N LEU A 7 -11.99 12.31 5.21
CA LEU A 7 -11.60 11.00 5.71
C LEU A 7 -11.84 10.86 7.21
N PRO A 8 -12.16 9.65 7.69
CA PRO A 8 -12.17 9.36 9.13
C PRO A 8 -10.86 9.83 9.79
N PRO A 9 -10.91 10.33 11.04
CA PRO A 9 -9.74 10.95 11.69
C PRO A 9 -8.49 10.08 11.69
N TRP A 10 -8.63 8.77 11.92
CA TRP A 10 -7.53 7.85 11.95
C TRP A 10 -6.92 7.62 10.55
N GLU A 11 -7.73 7.51 9.51
CA GLU A 11 -7.28 7.33 8.13
C GLU A 11 -6.55 8.58 7.63
N ARG A 12 -7.10 9.76 7.95
CA ARG A 12 -6.45 11.04 7.71
C ARG A 12 -5.07 11.12 8.37
N LEU A 13 -4.96 10.67 9.62
CA LEU A 13 -3.69 10.64 10.34
C LEU A 13 -2.68 9.74 9.63
N LEU A 14 -3.08 8.51 9.27
CA LEU A 14 -2.21 7.58 8.55
C LEU A 14 -1.73 8.15 7.21
N LYS A 15 -2.63 8.75 6.43
CA LYS A 15 -2.25 9.38 5.15
C LYS A 15 -1.24 10.51 5.36
N LYS A 16 -1.47 11.39 6.33
CA LYS A 16 -0.53 12.48 6.65
C LYS A 16 0.84 11.95 7.09
N MET A 17 0.88 10.93 7.95
CA MET A 17 2.14 10.31 8.38
C MET A 17 2.88 9.68 7.20
N THR A 18 2.18 8.94 6.34
CA THR A 18 2.75 8.33 5.15
C THR A 18 3.33 9.37 4.20
N TRP A 19 2.59 10.43 3.90
CA TRP A 19 3.05 11.48 3.01
C TRP A 19 4.22 12.28 3.60
N ALA A 20 4.21 12.53 4.91
CA ALA A 20 5.35 13.16 5.59
C ALA A 20 6.62 12.30 5.51
N GLN A 21 6.48 10.97 5.63
CA GLN A 21 7.58 10.02 5.49
C GLN A 21 8.12 9.93 4.06
N LEU A 22 7.24 9.95 3.06
CA LEU A 22 7.62 9.90 1.65
C LEU A 22 8.20 11.22 1.14
N GLY A 23 7.81 12.34 1.75
CA GLY A 23 8.26 13.68 1.40
C GLY A 23 7.57 14.30 0.18
N ASP A 24 8.07 15.46 -0.23
CA ASP A 24 7.59 16.20 -1.40
C ASP A 24 8.22 15.64 -2.66
N ILE A 25 7.51 14.76 -3.34
CA ILE A 25 7.96 14.10 -4.57
C ILE A 25 7.43 14.87 -5.76
N ARG A 26 8.30 15.26 -6.70
CA ARG A 26 7.94 16.01 -7.89
C ARG A 26 8.66 15.52 -9.14
N GLY A 27 7.97 15.61 -10.29
CA GLY A 27 8.52 15.28 -11.60
C GLY A 27 8.92 13.82 -11.75
N LYS A 28 8.22 12.91 -11.04
CA LYS A 28 8.49 11.48 -11.02
C LYS A 28 7.38 10.70 -11.71
N ARG A 29 7.72 9.56 -12.27
CA ARG A 29 6.76 8.57 -12.71
C ARG A 29 6.53 7.57 -11.59
N ILE A 30 5.31 7.54 -11.07
CA ILE A 30 4.93 6.80 -9.85
C ILE A 30 3.91 5.72 -10.19
N LEU A 31 4.12 4.50 -9.68
CA LEU A 31 3.13 3.44 -9.67
C LEU A 31 2.50 3.35 -8.27
N ASP A 32 1.18 3.52 -8.17
CA ASP A 32 0.39 3.23 -6.96
C ASP A 32 -0.33 1.89 -7.16
N PHE A 33 0.27 0.82 -6.63
CA PHE A 33 -0.23 -0.54 -6.75
C PHE A 33 -1.13 -0.91 -5.58
N GLY A 34 -2.39 -1.21 -5.88
CA GLY A 34 -3.47 -1.36 -4.90
C GLY A 34 -3.95 -0.01 -4.40
N SER A 35 -4.25 0.89 -5.33
CA SER A 35 -4.55 2.31 -5.03
C SER A 35 -5.85 2.53 -4.24
N GLY A 36 -6.73 1.53 -4.18
CA GLY A 36 -8.03 1.66 -3.54
C GLY A 36 -8.86 2.79 -4.16
N GLN A 37 -9.31 3.72 -3.35
CA GLN A 37 -10.03 4.92 -3.79
C GLN A 37 -9.11 6.00 -4.40
N GLY A 38 -7.84 5.69 -4.67
CA GLY A 38 -6.92 6.60 -5.34
C GLY A 38 -6.49 7.81 -4.52
N ILE A 39 -6.69 7.82 -3.21
CA ILE A 39 -6.36 8.97 -2.34
C ILE A 39 -4.87 9.32 -2.43
N THR A 40 -3.98 8.32 -2.43
CA THR A 40 -2.53 8.52 -2.54
C THR A 40 -2.15 8.87 -3.98
N ALA A 41 -2.73 8.19 -4.97
CA ALA A 41 -2.54 8.51 -6.39
C ALA A 41 -2.92 9.97 -6.68
N ASN A 42 -4.11 10.40 -6.25
CA ASN A 42 -4.58 11.78 -6.40
C ASN A 42 -3.65 12.82 -5.75
N HIS A 43 -3.13 12.51 -4.54
CA HIS A 43 -2.19 13.40 -3.85
C HIS A 43 -0.92 13.63 -4.64
N TYR A 44 -0.30 12.56 -5.16
CA TYR A 44 0.96 12.69 -5.91
C TYR A 44 0.77 13.12 -7.36
N ALA A 45 -0.41 12.89 -7.96
CA ALA A 45 -0.70 13.30 -9.33
C ALA A 45 -0.65 14.83 -9.54
N GLN A 46 -0.72 15.61 -8.46
CA GLN A 46 -0.59 17.06 -8.53
C GLN A 46 0.72 17.52 -9.17
N HIS A 47 1.81 16.75 -8.99
CA HIS A 47 3.15 17.14 -9.45
C HIS A 47 3.92 16.00 -10.13
N ASN A 48 3.27 14.89 -10.42
CA ASN A 48 3.91 13.68 -10.94
C ASN A 48 3.04 12.98 -12.00
N ASP A 49 3.68 12.16 -12.84
CA ASP A 49 2.98 11.20 -13.71
C ASP A 49 2.65 9.96 -12.90
N VAL A 50 1.37 9.73 -12.61
CA VAL A 50 0.92 8.63 -11.75
C VAL A 50 0.12 7.61 -12.54
N VAL A 51 0.51 6.34 -12.39
CA VAL A 51 -0.26 5.18 -12.83
C VAL A 51 -0.76 4.45 -11.57
N ALA A 52 -2.06 4.25 -11.48
CA ALA A 52 -2.69 3.56 -10.36
C ALA A 52 -3.33 2.25 -10.83
N ILE A 53 -3.13 1.16 -10.08
CA ILE A 53 -3.71 -0.15 -10.35
C ILE A 53 -4.56 -0.57 -9.15
N GLU A 54 -5.83 -0.94 -9.41
CA GLU A 54 -6.75 -1.38 -8.35
C GLU A 54 -7.73 -2.44 -8.92
N PRO A 55 -7.85 -3.63 -8.32
CA PRO A 55 -8.77 -4.65 -8.79
C PRO A 55 -10.23 -4.41 -8.41
N SER A 56 -10.53 -3.69 -7.33
CA SER A 56 -11.88 -3.50 -6.81
C SER A 56 -12.62 -2.40 -7.57
N LYS A 57 -13.63 -2.81 -8.36
CA LYS A 57 -14.52 -1.86 -9.03
C LYS A 57 -15.30 -0.99 -8.04
N GLU A 58 -15.63 -1.51 -6.86
CA GLU A 58 -16.31 -0.78 -5.80
C GLU A 58 -15.46 0.39 -5.30
N MET A 59 -14.17 0.14 -5.05
CA MET A 59 -13.23 1.20 -4.66
C MET A 59 -13.11 2.28 -5.73
N LEU A 60 -13.11 1.88 -6.99
CA LEU A 60 -12.98 2.81 -8.12
C LEU A 60 -14.21 3.67 -8.36
N GLN A 61 -15.40 3.26 -7.89
CA GLN A 61 -16.63 4.07 -8.00
C GLN A 61 -16.54 5.40 -7.24
N ASN A 62 -15.83 5.39 -6.12
CA ASN A 62 -15.63 6.57 -5.25
C ASN A 62 -14.18 7.08 -5.31
N ARG A 63 -13.57 6.97 -6.48
CA ARG A 63 -12.18 7.33 -6.70
C ARG A 63 -11.95 8.83 -6.60
N TRP A 64 -10.89 9.24 -5.90
CA TRP A 64 -10.37 10.58 -5.93
C TRP A 64 -9.60 10.80 -7.24
N ALA A 65 -10.00 11.79 -8.01
CA ALA A 65 -9.42 12.10 -9.32
C ALA A 65 -9.49 13.61 -9.61
N ASP A 66 -9.13 14.42 -8.62
CA ASP A 66 -9.08 15.88 -8.77
C ASP A 66 -7.91 16.30 -9.67
N TYR A 67 -6.83 15.50 -9.67
CA TYR A 67 -5.70 15.64 -10.57
C TYR A 67 -5.67 14.45 -11.54
N PRO A 68 -5.30 14.65 -12.81
CA PRO A 68 -5.28 13.60 -13.82
C PRO A 68 -4.21 12.55 -13.50
N TYR A 69 -4.59 11.28 -13.51
CA TYR A 69 -3.68 10.14 -13.49
C TYR A 69 -4.29 8.93 -14.21
N MET A 70 -3.43 8.03 -14.69
CA MET A 70 -3.89 6.81 -15.35
C MET A 70 -4.39 5.81 -14.32
N GLN A 71 -5.66 5.40 -14.42
CA GLN A 71 -6.22 4.33 -13.60
C GLN A 71 -6.43 3.07 -14.41
N ILE A 72 -5.88 1.97 -13.94
CA ILE A 72 -6.02 0.64 -14.54
C ILE A 72 -6.77 -0.28 -13.57
N THR A 73 -7.81 -0.94 -14.05
CA THR A 73 -8.52 -1.94 -13.27
C THR A 73 -7.81 -3.29 -13.42
N GLY A 74 -7.37 -3.87 -12.33
CA GLY A 74 -6.68 -5.16 -12.33
C GLY A 74 -5.78 -5.34 -11.12
N SER A 75 -5.08 -6.47 -11.10
CA SER A 75 -4.09 -6.79 -10.07
C SER A 75 -2.70 -6.92 -10.74
N LEU A 76 -2.18 -8.13 -10.89
CA LEU A 76 -0.85 -8.38 -11.44
C LEU A 76 -0.81 -8.25 -12.98
N SER A 77 -1.86 -8.68 -13.69
CA SER A 77 -1.88 -8.76 -15.16
C SER A 77 -1.53 -7.44 -15.85
N PRO A 78 -1.96 -6.25 -15.38
CA PRO A 78 -1.55 -5.00 -16.00
C PRO A 78 -0.05 -4.72 -15.96
N LEU A 79 0.67 -5.27 -14.95
CA LEU A 79 2.12 -5.08 -14.85
C LEU A 79 2.91 -5.87 -15.88
N ILE A 80 2.38 -7.00 -16.39
CA ILE A 80 3.09 -7.89 -17.33
C ILE A 80 3.47 -7.16 -18.61
N GLY A 81 2.63 -6.23 -19.08
CA GLY A 81 2.86 -5.43 -20.28
C GLY A 81 3.65 -4.13 -20.06
N VAL A 82 4.02 -3.83 -18.83
CA VAL A 82 4.78 -2.64 -18.49
C VAL A 82 6.28 -2.88 -18.73
N GLU A 83 6.95 -1.91 -19.36
CA GLU A 83 8.39 -1.96 -19.62
C GLU A 83 9.20 -2.03 -18.32
N ASP A 84 10.32 -2.74 -18.36
CA ASP A 84 11.29 -2.79 -17.27
C ASP A 84 11.80 -1.39 -16.95
N HIS A 85 12.06 -1.15 -15.68
CA HIS A 85 12.69 0.09 -15.20
C HIS A 85 11.96 1.38 -15.60
N SER A 86 10.63 1.32 -15.72
CA SER A 86 9.79 2.45 -16.19
C SER A 86 9.30 3.40 -15.09
N PHE A 87 9.39 3.00 -13.81
CA PHE A 87 8.93 3.84 -12.70
C PHE A 87 10.08 4.32 -11.82
N ASP A 88 10.02 5.59 -11.42
CA ASP A 88 10.92 6.21 -10.44
C ASP A 88 10.61 5.75 -9.02
N MET A 89 9.31 5.57 -8.75
CA MET A 89 8.81 5.20 -7.43
C MET A 89 7.63 4.25 -7.55
N ILE A 90 7.57 3.32 -6.60
CA ILE A 90 6.45 2.41 -6.43
C ILE A 90 5.89 2.55 -5.01
N ILE A 91 4.57 2.68 -4.92
CA ILE A 91 3.80 2.69 -3.69
C ILE A 91 2.96 1.42 -3.66
N CYS A 92 3.11 0.61 -2.61
CA CYS A 92 2.35 -0.63 -2.39
C CYS A 92 1.96 -0.72 -0.92
N HIS A 93 0.85 -0.09 -0.56
CA HIS A 93 0.44 0.10 0.82
C HIS A 93 -0.77 -0.75 1.18
N ASN A 94 -0.64 -1.61 2.19
CA ASN A 94 -1.68 -2.52 2.70
C ASN A 94 -2.29 -3.40 1.58
N VAL A 95 -1.45 -4.01 0.76
CA VAL A 95 -1.84 -4.86 -0.37
C VAL A 95 -1.39 -6.29 -0.17
N LEU A 96 -0.12 -6.49 0.16
CA LEU A 96 0.51 -7.82 0.14
C LEU A 96 -0.05 -8.78 1.20
N GLU A 97 -0.75 -8.28 2.20
CA GLU A 97 -1.46 -9.07 3.20
C GLU A 97 -2.72 -9.76 2.67
N TYR A 98 -3.27 -9.26 1.57
CA TYR A 98 -4.55 -9.70 1.02
C TYR A 98 -4.39 -10.60 -0.21
N VAL A 99 -3.16 -10.81 -0.69
CA VAL A 99 -2.86 -11.58 -1.90
C VAL A 99 -2.12 -12.87 -1.59
N ASP A 100 -2.35 -13.91 -2.40
CA ASP A 100 -1.65 -15.19 -2.27
C ASP A 100 -0.29 -15.19 -2.96
N ASN A 101 -0.20 -14.51 -4.09
CA ASN A 101 0.97 -14.49 -4.98
C ASN A 101 1.91 -13.30 -4.72
N LYS A 102 2.12 -12.93 -3.45
CA LYS A 102 2.89 -11.75 -3.05
C LYS A 102 4.33 -11.74 -3.58
N GLU A 103 5.00 -12.90 -3.63
CA GLU A 103 6.38 -13.00 -4.16
C GLU A 103 6.43 -12.65 -5.65
N GLN A 104 5.42 -13.08 -6.41
CA GLN A 104 5.31 -12.75 -7.82
C GLN A 104 5.04 -11.26 -8.03
N ILE A 105 4.12 -10.68 -7.23
CA ILE A 105 3.83 -9.24 -7.26
C ILE A 105 5.09 -8.45 -6.96
N VAL A 106 5.81 -8.76 -5.87
CA VAL A 106 7.05 -8.05 -5.50
C VAL A 106 8.11 -8.16 -6.60
N ARG A 107 8.24 -9.34 -7.24
CA ARG A 107 9.17 -9.52 -8.37
C ARG A 107 8.83 -8.60 -9.54
N GLU A 108 7.56 -8.50 -9.92
CA GLU A 108 7.12 -7.61 -10.99
C GLU A 108 7.27 -6.13 -10.62
N LEU A 109 6.96 -5.76 -9.38
CA LEU A 109 7.22 -4.40 -8.90
C LEU A 109 8.72 -4.06 -8.96
N CYS A 110 9.59 -4.99 -8.56
CA CYS A 110 11.05 -4.79 -8.70
C CYS A 110 11.49 -4.68 -10.17
N ARG A 111 10.89 -5.45 -11.09
CA ARG A 111 11.19 -5.40 -12.52
C ARG A 111 10.89 -4.03 -13.13
N VAL A 112 9.72 -3.48 -12.83
CA VAL A 112 9.28 -2.19 -13.39
C VAL A 112 9.90 -0.98 -12.69
N LEU A 113 10.50 -1.16 -11.51
CA LEU A 113 11.21 -0.11 -10.78
C LEU A 113 12.58 0.13 -11.42
N ARG A 114 12.91 1.37 -11.74
CA ARG A 114 14.22 1.71 -12.28
C ARG A 114 15.36 1.49 -11.28
N SER A 115 16.56 1.35 -11.76
CA SER A 115 17.76 1.36 -10.92
C SER A 115 17.86 2.68 -10.13
N GLY A 116 18.07 2.58 -8.82
CA GLY A 116 18.06 3.75 -7.92
C GLY A 116 16.67 4.33 -7.62
N GLY A 117 15.60 3.70 -8.12
CA GLY A 117 14.23 4.05 -7.75
C GLY A 117 13.88 3.63 -6.32
N MET A 118 12.80 4.17 -5.80
CA MET A 118 12.32 3.90 -4.43
C MET A 118 11.04 3.09 -4.44
N MET A 119 10.96 2.05 -3.59
CA MET A 119 9.73 1.30 -3.34
C MET A 119 9.29 1.50 -1.89
N SER A 120 8.07 2.00 -1.71
CA SER A 120 7.43 2.13 -0.40
C SER A 120 6.42 1.01 -0.19
N ILE A 121 6.64 0.20 0.85
CA ILE A 121 5.71 -0.87 1.24
C ILE A 121 5.24 -0.59 2.67
N ILE A 122 3.93 -0.43 2.84
CA ILE A 122 3.29 -0.38 4.15
C ILE A 122 2.49 -1.66 4.35
N LYS A 123 2.59 -2.22 5.55
CA LYS A 123 1.87 -3.43 5.96
C LYS A 123 1.29 -3.29 7.37
N HIS A 124 0.28 -4.08 7.66
CA HIS A 124 -0.25 -4.18 9.01
C HIS A 124 0.82 -4.70 9.99
N ASN A 125 0.92 -4.04 11.13
CA ASN A 125 1.85 -4.40 12.20
C ASN A 125 1.16 -5.32 13.21
N ARG A 126 1.51 -6.62 13.20
CA ARG A 126 0.96 -7.61 14.15
C ARG A 126 1.23 -7.21 15.61
N ALA A 127 2.47 -6.84 15.93
CA ALA A 127 2.82 -6.46 17.30
C ALA A 127 2.01 -5.24 17.77
N GLY A 128 1.85 -4.22 16.93
CA GLY A 128 0.98 -3.08 17.21
C GLY A 128 -0.48 -3.49 17.43
N ARG A 129 -0.97 -4.47 16.66
CA ARG A 129 -2.34 -4.98 16.84
C ARG A 129 -2.51 -5.77 18.14
N VAL A 130 -1.53 -6.58 18.52
CA VAL A 130 -1.50 -7.28 19.82
C VAL A 130 -1.56 -6.27 20.95
N MET A 131 -0.70 -5.24 20.91
CA MET A 131 -0.71 -4.18 21.94
C MET A 131 -2.04 -3.42 21.98
N GLN A 132 -2.64 -3.15 20.84
CA GLN A 132 -3.96 -2.51 20.78
C GLN A 132 -5.03 -3.37 21.45
N MET A 133 -5.05 -4.68 21.21
CA MET A 133 -6.00 -5.60 21.87
C MET A 133 -5.80 -5.60 23.37
N ALA A 134 -4.56 -5.81 23.83
CA ALA A 134 -4.24 -5.94 25.24
C ALA A 134 -4.45 -4.63 26.02
N VAL A 135 -3.97 -3.49 25.49
CA VAL A 135 -3.89 -2.23 26.27
C VAL A 135 -5.10 -1.32 26.06
N LEU A 136 -5.61 -1.23 24.83
CA LEU A 136 -6.68 -0.29 24.52
C LEU A 136 -8.08 -0.93 24.56
N LEU A 137 -8.19 -2.22 24.26
CA LEU A 137 -9.47 -2.91 24.16
C LEU A 137 -9.68 -3.95 25.28
N ASP A 138 -8.67 -4.14 26.15
CA ASP A 138 -8.69 -5.11 27.27
C ASP A 138 -9.09 -6.54 26.83
N ASP A 139 -8.75 -6.90 25.58
CA ASP A 139 -9.07 -8.18 24.95
C ASP A 139 -7.80 -9.06 24.94
N MET A 140 -7.45 -9.59 26.11
CA MET A 140 -6.26 -10.43 26.30
C MET A 140 -6.33 -11.74 25.53
N GLU A 141 -7.53 -12.33 25.39
CA GLU A 141 -7.71 -13.57 24.62
C GLU A 141 -7.34 -13.36 23.16
N LYS A 142 -7.86 -12.30 22.55
CA LYS A 142 -7.55 -11.96 21.17
C LYS A 142 -6.10 -11.52 20.99
N ALA A 143 -5.52 -10.85 21.99
CA ALA A 143 -4.10 -10.50 21.98
C ALA A 143 -3.22 -11.75 21.92
N HIS A 144 -3.50 -12.79 22.75
CA HIS A 144 -2.79 -14.06 22.72
C HIS A 144 -2.93 -14.77 21.37
N LYS A 145 -4.15 -14.90 20.85
CA LYS A 145 -4.41 -15.54 19.54
C LYS A 145 -3.60 -14.87 18.42
N LEU A 146 -3.56 -13.53 18.40
CA LEU A 146 -2.76 -12.78 17.42
C LEU A 146 -1.26 -12.98 17.62
N LEU A 147 -0.80 -13.09 18.87
CA LEU A 147 0.61 -13.34 19.19
C LEU A 147 1.02 -14.73 18.71
N ASP A 148 0.17 -15.73 18.90
CA ASP A 148 0.38 -17.13 18.51
C ASP A 148 0.26 -17.38 16.99
N GLY A 149 -0.06 -16.34 16.23
CA GLY A 149 -0.01 -16.40 14.76
C GLY A 149 -1.35 -16.37 14.06
N GLU A 150 -2.48 -16.24 14.76
CA GLU A 150 -3.78 -16.09 14.11
C GLU A 150 -3.83 -14.84 13.24
N ASN A 151 -4.60 -14.91 12.18
CA ASN A 151 -4.82 -13.78 11.30
C ASN A 151 -5.92 -12.87 11.86
N SER A 152 -5.75 -11.59 11.66
CA SER A 152 -6.79 -10.60 11.89
C SER A 152 -7.71 -10.50 10.66
N THR A 153 -8.86 -9.83 10.82
CA THR A 153 -9.78 -9.57 9.70
C THR A 153 -10.01 -8.07 9.57
N ALA A 154 -9.87 -7.56 8.36
CA ALA A 154 -10.27 -6.21 8.01
C ALA A 154 -11.72 -6.22 7.51
N SER A 155 -12.52 -5.25 7.93
CA SER A 155 -13.95 -5.18 7.59
C SER A 155 -14.21 -5.09 6.08
N LYS A 156 -13.33 -4.45 5.32
CA LYS A 156 -13.48 -4.24 3.87
C LYS A 156 -12.73 -5.26 3.00
N PHE A 157 -11.64 -5.86 3.52
CA PHE A 157 -10.70 -6.61 2.68
C PHE A 157 -10.51 -8.07 3.11
N GLY A 158 -11.23 -8.53 4.15
CA GLY A 158 -11.14 -9.90 4.64
C GLY A 158 -9.91 -10.16 5.51
N ALA A 159 -9.38 -11.38 5.46
CA ALA A 159 -8.30 -11.81 6.34
C ALA A 159 -6.98 -11.08 6.07
N ILE A 160 -6.38 -10.56 7.13
CA ILE A 160 -5.04 -9.96 7.11
C ILE A 160 -4.03 -11.06 7.38
N ARG A 161 -3.26 -11.46 6.36
CA ARG A 161 -2.20 -12.45 6.49
C ARG A 161 -0.88 -11.75 6.80
N TYR A 162 -0.51 -11.76 8.07
CA TYR A 162 0.75 -11.14 8.50
C TYR A 162 1.96 -11.89 7.94
N TYR A 163 2.97 -11.15 7.49
CA TYR A 163 4.22 -11.72 6.96
C TYR A 163 5.44 -10.94 7.47
N GLY A 164 6.59 -11.62 7.54
CA GLY A 164 7.87 -10.98 7.89
C GLY A 164 8.57 -10.43 6.65
N MET A 165 9.22 -9.28 6.78
CA MET A 165 10.01 -8.70 5.67
C MET A 165 11.13 -9.62 5.18
N LYS A 166 11.59 -10.60 5.98
CA LYS A 166 12.62 -11.57 5.59
C LYS A 166 12.21 -12.47 4.43
N SER A 167 10.92 -12.68 4.21
CA SER A 167 10.41 -13.57 3.15
C SER A 167 10.32 -12.90 1.77
N CYS A 168 10.48 -11.59 1.67
CA CYS A 168 10.29 -10.84 0.42
C CYS A 168 11.60 -10.37 -0.23
N TYR A 169 12.74 -10.40 0.47
CA TYR A 169 14.00 -9.87 -0.02
C TYR A 169 15.15 -10.86 0.15
N GLY A 170 15.59 -11.43 -0.96
CA GLY A 170 16.87 -12.14 -1.07
C GLY A 170 18.09 -11.20 -1.24
N GLY A 171 18.00 -9.92 -0.84
CA GLY A 171 19.06 -8.91 -1.06
C GLY A 171 19.35 -8.06 0.17
N ARG A 172 20.55 -7.49 0.22
CA ARG A 172 21.09 -6.71 1.34
C ARG A 172 20.14 -5.60 1.82
N ARG A 173 19.97 -5.51 3.14
CA ARG A 173 19.23 -4.45 3.82
C ARG A 173 20.10 -3.21 3.93
N SER A 174 19.61 -2.07 3.51
CA SER A 174 19.96 -0.78 4.13
C SER A 174 18.71 -0.28 4.87
N PHE A 175 18.79 -0.21 6.19
CA PHE A 175 17.82 0.53 7.00
C PHE A 175 18.41 1.93 7.19
N ALA A 176 17.65 2.94 6.78
CA ALA A 176 17.85 4.30 7.26
C ALA A 176 16.97 4.51 8.48
#